data_5e9f5e57a24f3feff8e7b89ff127c6d7
#
_entry.id   5e9f5e57a24f3feff8e7b89ff127c6d7
#
_cell.length_a   1.000
_cell.length_b   1.000
_cell.length_c   1.000
_cell.angle_alpha   90.00
_cell.angle_beta   90.00
_cell.angle_gamma   90.00
#
_symmetry.space_group_name_H-M   'P 1'
#
loop_
_entity.id
_entity.type
_entity.pdbx_description
1 polymer ?
#
loop_
_entity_poly.entity_id
_entity_poly.type
_entity_poly.pdbx_seq_one_letter_code
_entity_poly.pdbx_strand_id
1 'polypeptide(L)'
;MSVHSGVPVGYRPVGENRFREVVGFCYEDLTVGTVIEHRPGRTVTEMDNVLMSMLSMNASPLHIDAAFCEKGPWGRPLVSSLVTLSIVAGMAARGTSGQALANLGWDHIRLTRPVFVGDTLYAESEITAKRLSASRPGDGIVSCRTSGRKADGEMVLTFERSFLVPTSANDIHTAAGY
;
A
#
# COMPACT_ATOMS: atom_id res chain seq x y z
N MET A 1 -24.78 6.22 2.37
CA MET A 1 -24.41 5.65 1.06
C MET A 1 -25.58 5.88 0.11
N SER A 2 -25.46 6.84 -0.78
CA SER A 2 -26.44 7.04 -1.85
C SER A 2 -26.21 5.97 -2.92
N VAL A 3 -27.13 5.02 -3.01
CA VAL A 3 -27.14 4.03 -4.10
C VAL A 3 -27.59 4.78 -5.35
N HIS A 4 -26.64 5.23 -6.16
CA HIS A 4 -26.97 5.68 -7.52
C HIS A 4 -27.47 4.44 -8.29
N SER A 5 -28.75 4.43 -8.59
CA SER A 5 -29.40 3.35 -9.32
C SER A 5 -28.71 3.14 -10.68
N GLY A 6 -28.09 1.99 -10.87
CA GLY A 6 -27.54 1.53 -12.14
C GLY A 6 -26.02 1.59 -12.34
N VAL A 7 -25.24 2.22 -11.45
CA VAL A 7 -23.78 2.22 -11.54
C VAL A 7 -23.20 1.21 -10.54
N PRO A 8 -22.39 0.22 -10.96
CA PRO A 8 -21.73 -0.70 -10.04
C PRO A 8 -20.78 0.04 -9.08
N VAL A 9 -20.69 -0.42 -7.84
CA VAL A 9 -19.76 0.13 -6.85
C VAL A 9 -18.31 0.03 -7.35
N GLY A 10 -17.55 1.12 -7.24
CA GLY A 10 -16.18 1.16 -7.76
C GLY A 10 -16.04 1.52 -9.23
N TYR A 11 -17.16 1.94 -9.87
CA TYR A 11 -17.16 2.39 -11.26
C TYR A 11 -17.79 3.77 -11.39
N ARG A 12 -17.42 4.50 -12.45
CA ARG A 12 -18.07 5.74 -12.86
C ARG A 12 -18.55 5.64 -14.33
N PRO A 13 -19.69 6.23 -14.70
CA PRO A 13 -20.13 6.26 -16.08
C PRO A 13 -19.23 7.17 -16.94
N VAL A 14 -18.88 6.70 -18.14
CA VAL A 14 -18.08 7.44 -19.12
C VAL A 14 -18.71 7.44 -20.51
N GLY A 15 -19.97 7.02 -20.62
CA GLY A 15 -20.79 6.97 -21.84
C GLY A 15 -22.00 6.06 -21.66
N GLU A 16 -22.83 5.93 -22.69
CA GLU A 16 -23.94 5.01 -22.67
C GLU A 16 -23.45 3.57 -22.52
N ASN A 17 -23.91 2.87 -21.48
CA ASN A 17 -23.49 1.50 -21.11
C ASN A 17 -21.96 1.31 -20.99
N ARG A 18 -21.21 2.39 -20.75
CA ARG A 18 -19.76 2.36 -20.55
C ARG A 18 -19.40 2.85 -19.16
N PHE A 19 -18.62 2.04 -18.46
CA PHE A 19 -18.15 2.34 -17.11
C PHE A 19 -16.63 2.26 -17.06
N ARG A 20 -16.04 3.08 -16.21
CA ARG A 20 -14.61 3.05 -15.92
C ARG A 20 -14.40 2.70 -14.45
N GLU A 21 -13.46 1.80 -14.17
CA GLU A 21 -13.06 1.48 -12.80
C GLU A 21 -12.46 2.73 -12.14
N VAL A 22 -12.87 2.98 -10.89
CA VAL A 22 -12.31 4.03 -10.07
C VAL A 22 -11.27 3.41 -9.14
N VAL A 23 -10.04 3.92 -9.19
CA VAL A 23 -8.93 3.47 -8.35
C VAL A 23 -8.50 4.61 -7.44
N GLY A 24 -8.47 4.34 -6.14
CA GLY A 24 -8.10 5.34 -5.12
C GLY A 24 -9.26 6.26 -4.74
N PHE A 25 -8.93 7.29 -4.00
CA PHE A 25 -9.88 8.18 -3.35
C PHE A 25 -9.41 9.63 -3.44
N CYS A 26 -10.37 10.57 -3.54
CA CYS A 26 -10.14 11.99 -3.29
C CYS A 26 -10.07 12.26 -1.78
N TYR A 27 -9.67 13.48 -1.44
CA TYR A 27 -9.55 13.92 -0.05
C TYR A 27 -10.83 13.73 0.77
N GLU A 28 -11.99 14.00 0.19
CA GLU A 28 -13.29 13.92 0.86
C GLU A 28 -13.67 12.50 1.24
N ASP A 29 -13.30 11.53 0.41
CA ASP A 29 -13.67 10.11 0.57
C ASP A 29 -12.96 9.45 1.76
N LEU A 30 -11.79 9.98 2.15
CA LEU A 30 -10.96 9.43 3.21
C LEU A 30 -11.37 10.02 4.57
N THR A 31 -12.01 9.24 5.42
CA THR A 31 -12.50 9.67 6.74
C THR A 31 -11.56 9.20 7.85
N VAL A 32 -11.17 10.09 8.76
CA VAL A 32 -10.34 9.77 9.92
C VAL A 32 -11.03 8.72 10.80
N GLY A 33 -10.27 7.72 11.25
CA GLY A 33 -10.74 6.58 12.02
C GLY A 33 -11.26 5.41 11.16
N THR A 34 -11.37 5.58 9.84
CA THR A 34 -11.73 4.46 8.95
C THR A 34 -10.55 3.51 8.81
N VAL A 35 -10.82 2.21 8.98
CA VAL A 35 -9.88 1.12 8.68
C VAL A 35 -10.27 0.48 7.35
N ILE A 36 -9.28 0.34 6.47
CA ILE A 36 -9.44 -0.23 5.13
C ILE A 36 -8.63 -1.52 5.07
N GLU A 37 -9.28 -2.66 4.93
CA GLU A 37 -8.62 -3.93 4.66
C GLU A 37 -8.29 -4.06 3.18
N HIS A 38 -7.02 -4.37 2.88
CA HIS A 38 -6.55 -4.50 1.49
C HIS A 38 -6.54 -5.97 1.06
N ARG A 39 -7.23 -6.24 -0.03
CA ARG A 39 -7.31 -7.57 -0.65
C ARG A 39 -7.06 -7.47 -2.16
N PRO A 40 -6.52 -8.52 -2.81
CA PRO A 40 -6.11 -9.82 -2.24
C PRO A 40 -4.85 -9.72 -1.39
N GLY A 41 -4.59 -10.76 -0.59
CA GLY A 41 -3.28 -10.99 0.02
C GLY A 41 -2.26 -11.42 -1.05
N ARG A 42 -0.95 -11.36 -0.70
CA ARG A 42 0.12 -11.74 -1.61
C ARG A 42 1.11 -12.67 -0.95
N THR A 43 1.34 -13.82 -1.56
CA THR A 43 2.39 -14.76 -1.15
C THR A 43 3.75 -14.28 -1.65
N VAL A 44 4.72 -14.22 -0.76
CA VAL A 44 6.11 -13.86 -1.07
C VAL A 44 6.79 -15.01 -1.79
N THR A 45 7.46 -14.71 -2.88
CA THR A 45 8.20 -15.67 -3.69
C THR A 45 9.72 -15.45 -3.56
N GLU A 46 10.51 -16.44 -3.95
CA GLU A 46 11.97 -16.31 -4.03
C GLU A 46 12.39 -15.20 -5.01
N MET A 47 11.67 -15.07 -6.12
CA MET A 47 11.94 -14.02 -7.12
C MET A 47 11.82 -12.62 -6.51
N ASP A 48 10.85 -12.38 -5.63
CA ASP A 48 10.70 -11.08 -4.96
C ASP A 48 11.96 -10.72 -4.19
N ASN A 49 12.53 -11.69 -3.47
CA ASN A 49 13.70 -11.48 -2.64
C ASN A 49 14.96 -11.24 -3.48
N VAL A 50 15.20 -12.07 -4.47
CA VAL A 50 16.36 -11.97 -5.38
C VAL A 50 16.27 -10.67 -6.20
N LEU A 51 15.12 -10.37 -6.81
CA LEU A 51 14.94 -9.18 -7.62
C LEU A 51 15.14 -7.90 -6.81
N MET A 52 14.57 -7.82 -5.61
CA MET A 52 14.75 -6.66 -4.75
C MET A 52 16.21 -6.49 -4.29
N SER A 53 16.89 -7.59 -3.99
CA SER A 53 18.32 -7.58 -3.65
C SER A 53 19.16 -7.02 -4.78
N MET A 54 18.87 -7.42 -6.03
CA MET A 54 19.55 -6.89 -7.22
C MET A 54 19.26 -5.41 -7.45
N LEU A 55 17.98 -5.01 -7.42
CA LEU A 55 17.56 -3.63 -7.66
C LEU A 55 18.09 -2.65 -6.61
N SER A 56 18.18 -3.09 -5.35
CA SER A 56 18.67 -2.27 -4.24
C SER A 56 20.17 -2.36 -4.01
N MET A 57 20.90 -3.19 -4.78
CA MET A 57 22.30 -3.52 -4.57
C MET A 57 22.59 -4.12 -3.17
N ASN A 58 21.57 -4.70 -2.53
CA ASN A 58 21.70 -5.36 -1.24
C ASN A 58 22.13 -6.82 -1.43
N ALA A 59 23.44 -7.04 -1.58
CA ALA A 59 24.04 -8.36 -1.75
C ALA A 59 24.26 -9.11 -0.43
N SER A 60 23.50 -8.83 0.61
CA SER A 60 23.62 -9.55 1.90
C SER A 60 23.31 -11.05 1.70
N PRO A 61 24.22 -11.95 2.09
CA PRO A 61 24.00 -13.38 1.98
C PRO A 61 22.76 -13.86 2.75
N LEU A 62 22.34 -13.10 3.77
CA LEU A 62 21.10 -13.37 4.52
C LEU A 62 19.84 -13.48 3.64
N HIS A 63 19.85 -12.83 2.48
CA HIS A 63 18.68 -12.77 1.60
C HIS A 63 18.81 -13.69 0.36
N ILE A 64 20.02 -14.00 -0.08
CA ILE A 64 20.25 -14.62 -1.41
C ILE A 64 21.12 -15.87 -1.40
N ASP A 65 21.81 -16.18 -0.30
CA ASP A 65 22.71 -17.34 -0.19
C ASP A 65 22.10 -18.40 0.74
N ALA A 66 21.46 -19.42 0.14
CA ALA A 66 20.81 -20.47 0.90
C ALA A 66 21.81 -21.30 1.72
N ALA A 67 23.00 -21.59 1.16
CA ALA A 67 24.03 -22.38 1.87
C ALA A 67 24.60 -21.63 3.09
N PHE A 68 24.71 -20.31 3.00
CA PHE A 68 25.05 -19.46 4.14
C PHE A 68 23.92 -19.48 5.19
N CYS A 69 22.68 -19.29 4.76
CA CYS A 69 21.51 -19.20 5.64
C CYS A 69 21.20 -20.51 6.37
N GLU A 70 21.50 -21.66 5.74
CA GLU A 70 21.33 -22.99 6.35
C GLU A 70 22.14 -23.13 7.66
N LYS A 71 23.28 -22.45 7.75
CA LYS A 71 24.14 -22.41 8.94
C LYS A 71 23.78 -21.29 9.92
N GLY A 72 22.86 -20.44 9.54
CA GLY A 72 22.43 -19.28 10.32
C GLY A 72 21.24 -19.57 11.24
N PRO A 73 20.81 -18.58 12.03
CA PRO A 73 19.75 -18.76 13.04
C PRO A 73 18.36 -19.04 12.44
N TRP A 74 18.16 -18.78 11.14
CA TRP A 74 16.88 -18.95 10.46
C TRP A 74 16.79 -20.25 9.65
N GLY A 75 17.91 -20.91 9.33
CA GLY A 75 17.97 -22.13 8.54
C GLY A 75 17.58 -21.99 7.07
N ARG A 76 17.25 -20.76 6.63
CA ARG A 76 16.81 -20.43 5.27
C ARG A 76 16.94 -18.93 5.01
N PRO A 77 16.94 -18.46 3.74
CA PRO A 77 16.99 -17.04 3.43
C PRO A 77 15.83 -16.24 4.04
N LEU A 78 16.17 -15.16 4.73
CA LEU A 78 15.21 -14.20 5.24
C LEU A 78 14.77 -13.26 4.11
N VAL A 79 13.50 -12.98 4.00
CA VAL A 79 12.99 -11.98 3.06
C VAL A 79 13.48 -10.59 3.48
N SER A 80 14.01 -9.84 2.51
CA SER A 80 14.47 -8.48 2.74
C SER A 80 13.34 -7.60 3.28
N SER A 81 13.67 -6.73 4.22
CA SER A 81 12.74 -5.75 4.78
C SER A 81 12.11 -4.86 3.70
N LEU A 82 12.87 -4.54 2.64
CA LEU A 82 12.38 -3.75 1.51
C LEU A 82 11.31 -4.51 0.71
N VAL A 83 11.42 -5.83 0.57
CA VAL A 83 10.37 -6.66 -0.06
C VAL A 83 9.08 -6.59 0.75
N THR A 84 9.17 -6.86 2.07
CA THR A 84 8.02 -6.81 2.98
C THR A 84 7.34 -5.45 2.94
N LEU A 85 8.11 -4.37 3.05
CA LEU A 85 7.62 -2.99 2.99
C LEU A 85 6.95 -2.70 1.64
N SER A 86 7.60 -3.05 0.52
CA SER A 86 7.09 -2.78 -0.83
C SER A 86 5.79 -3.52 -1.11
N ILE A 87 5.66 -4.78 -0.69
CA ILE A 87 4.44 -5.57 -0.87
C ILE A 87 3.29 -4.96 -0.07
N VAL A 88 3.49 -4.71 1.24
CA VAL A 88 2.44 -4.15 2.11
C VAL A 88 2.04 -2.75 1.68
N ALA A 89 3.01 -1.90 1.32
CA ALA A 89 2.75 -0.56 0.81
C ALA A 89 2.02 -0.57 -0.53
N GLY A 90 2.41 -1.48 -1.44
CA GLY A 90 1.75 -1.65 -2.74
C GLY A 90 0.30 -2.11 -2.60
N MET A 91 0.02 -3.05 -1.69
CA MET A 91 -1.35 -3.48 -1.37
C MET A 91 -2.19 -2.32 -0.84
N ALA A 92 -1.61 -1.47 0.03
CA ALA A 92 -2.30 -0.32 0.61
C ALA A 92 -2.58 0.80 -0.41
N ALA A 93 -1.75 0.93 -1.44
CA ALA A 93 -1.79 2.06 -2.36
C ALA A 93 -3.16 2.23 -3.04
N ARG A 94 -3.75 1.15 -3.56
CA ARG A 94 -5.04 1.20 -4.27
C ARG A 94 -6.17 1.74 -3.39
N GLY A 95 -6.21 1.33 -2.12
CA GLY A 95 -7.27 1.70 -1.17
C GLY A 95 -6.96 2.95 -0.34
N THR A 96 -5.84 3.63 -0.57
CA THR A 96 -5.47 4.86 0.15
C THR A 96 -4.97 5.94 -0.79
N SER A 97 -3.80 5.74 -1.40
CA SER A 97 -3.07 6.75 -2.18
C SER A 97 -3.14 6.53 -3.69
N GLY A 98 -4.12 5.77 -4.19
CA GLY A 98 -4.24 5.47 -5.62
C GLY A 98 -4.41 6.72 -6.49
N GLN A 99 -4.96 7.80 -5.96
CA GLN A 99 -5.06 9.11 -6.62
C GLN A 99 -4.06 10.14 -6.07
N ALA A 100 -3.10 9.72 -5.26
CA ALA A 100 -2.16 10.67 -4.67
C ALA A 100 -1.27 11.35 -5.72
N LEU A 101 -1.07 12.63 -5.54
CA LEU A 101 -0.17 13.46 -6.34
C LEU A 101 1.28 13.30 -5.91
N ALA A 102 1.52 13.00 -4.63
CA ALA A 102 2.85 12.77 -4.07
C ALA A 102 2.76 11.98 -2.77
N ASN A 103 3.74 11.12 -2.53
CA ASN A 103 4.05 10.61 -1.21
C ASN A 103 4.93 11.65 -0.49
N LEU A 104 4.55 12.09 0.70
CA LEU A 104 5.23 13.15 1.44
C LEU A 104 6.22 12.62 2.47
N GLY A 105 6.01 11.40 2.93
CA GLY A 105 6.90 10.80 3.91
C GLY A 105 6.46 9.43 4.40
N TRP A 106 7.41 8.76 5.01
CA TRP A 106 7.28 7.48 5.70
C TRP A 106 7.88 7.62 7.08
N ASP A 107 7.10 7.29 8.12
CA ASP A 107 7.52 7.41 9.50
C ASP A 107 7.25 6.10 10.24
N HIS A 108 7.96 5.89 11.35
CA HIS A 108 7.74 4.79 12.28
C HIS A 108 7.70 3.40 11.62
N ILE A 109 8.53 3.18 10.59
CA ILE A 109 8.65 1.86 9.95
C ILE A 109 9.24 0.86 10.95
N ARG A 110 8.51 -0.22 11.24
CA ARG A 110 8.93 -1.29 12.16
C ARG A 110 8.68 -2.65 11.55
N LEU A 111 9.75 -3.45 11.41
CA LEU A 111 9.69 -4.86 11.08
C LEU A 111 9.62 -5.62 12.41
N THR A 112 8.51 -6.27 12.69
CA THR A 112 8.24 -6.85 14.01
C THR A 112 8.52 -8.34 14.08
N ARG A 113 8.46 -9.02 12.93
CA ARG A 113 8.70 -10.47 12.79
C ARG A 113 9.35 -10.79 11.45
N PRO A 114 10.12 -11.88 11.36
CA PRO A 114 10.72 -12.33 10.11
C PRO A 114 9.65 -12.80 9.12
N VAL A 115 9.89 -12.50 7.85
CA VAL A 115 9.10 -12.99 6.72
C VAL A 115 9.98 -13.92 5.89
N PHE A 116 9.39 -15.01 5.40
CA PHE A 116 10.06 -16.01 4.57
C PHE A 116 9.30 -16.22 3.25
N VAL A 117 9.99 -16.77 2.27
CA VAL A 117 9.36 -17.27 1.04
C VAL A 117 8.27 -18.28 1.39
N GLY A 118 7.09 -18.11 0.79
CA GLY A 118 5.90 -18.90 1.09
C GLY A 118 4.94 -18.23 2.08
N ASP A 119 5.36 -17.24 2.87
CA ASP A 119 4.45 -16.48 3.71
C ASP A 119 3.48 -15.65 2.85
N THR A 120 2.20 -15.66 3.18
CA THR A 120 1.20 -14.79 2.54
C THR A 120 0.94 -13.59 3.42
N LEU A 121 1.09 -12.41 2.84
CA LEU A 121 0.91 -11.13 3.51
C LEU A 121 -0.47 -10.55 3.19
N TYR A 122 -1.07 -9.93 4.21
CA TYR A 122 -2.27 -9.11 4.15
C TYR A 122 -1.97 -7.74 4.74
N ALA A 123 -2.70 -6.72 4.30
CA ALA A 123 -2.52 -5.38 4.79
C ALA A 123 -3.84 -4.72 5.19
N GLU A 124 -3.78 -3.81 6.14
CA GLU A 124 -4.85 -2.91 6.52
C GLU A 124 -4.29 -1.51 6.79
N SER A 125 -5.07 -0.48 6.53
CA SER A 125 -4.68 0.91 6.79
C SER A 125 -5.77 1.65 7.55
N GLU A 126 -5.39 2.35 8.61
CA GLU A 126 -6.23 3.29 9.34
C GLU A 126 -5.90 4.71 8.88
N ILE A 127 -6.92 5.50 8.53
CA ILE A 127 -6.76 6.94 8.27
C ILE A 127 -6.63 7.65 9.61
N THR A 128 -5.45 8.19 9.91
CA THR A 128 -5.14 8.75 11.23
C THR A 128 -5.31 10.26 11.30
N ALA A 129 -5.10 10.97 10.19
CA ALA A 129 -5.27 12.42 10.12
C ALA A 129 -5.53 12.89 8.69
N LYS A 130 -6.18 14.04 8.55
CA LYS A 130 -6.29 14.74 7.27
C LYS A 130 -6.41 16.24 7.48
N ARG A 131 -5.89 17.03 6.54
CA ARG A 131 -6.01 18.48 6.49
C ARG A 131 -5.88 18.99 5.06
N LEU A 132 -6.42 20.16 4.77
CA LEU A 132 -6.13 20.83 3.50
C LEU A 132 -4.68 21.30 3.44
N SER A 133 -4.12 21.31 2.24
CA SER A 133 -2.76 21.79 2.01
C SER A 133 -2.73 23.33 2.05
N ALA A 134 -1.81 23.89 2.83
CA ALA A 134 -1.63 25.32 2.87
C ALA A 134 -0.91 25.89 1.63
N SER A 135 -0.04 25.08 1.01
CA SER A 135 0.79 25.48 -0.14
C SER A 135 0.17 25.12 -1.49
N ARG A 136 -0.85 24.27 -1.51
CA ARG A 136 -1.52 23.78 -2.73
C ARG A 136 -3.04 23.84 -2.55
N PRO A 137 -3.66 25.00 -2.78
CA PRO A 137 -5.11 25.13 -2.72
C PRO A 137 -5.79 24.14 -3.70
N GLY A 138 -6.79 23.42 -3.22
CA GLY A 138 -7.47 22.34 -3.97
C GLY A 138 -6.92 20.95 -3.72
N ASP A 139 -5.87 20.80 -2.90
CA ASP A 139 -5.32 19.52 -2.51
C ASP A 139 -5.39 19.33 -0.98
N GLY A 140 -5.42 18.09 -0.54
CA GLY A 140 -5.38 17.71 0.87
C GLY A 140 -4.19 16.81 1.21
N ILE A 141 -3.78 16.81 2.45
CA ILE A 141 -2.78 15.90 3.01
C ILE A 141 -3.52 14.91 3.90
N VAL A 142 -3.28 13.63 3.66
CA VAL A 142 -3.85 12.53 4.43
C VAL A 142 -2.71 11.71 5.02
N SER A 143 -2.86 11.33 6.29
CA SER A 143 -1.95 10.42 6.97
C SER A 143 -2.66 9.12 7.29
N CYS A 144 -1.96 8.02 7.14
CA CYS A 144 -2.46 6.69 7.51
C CYS A 144 -1.39 5.87 8.21
N ARG A 145 -1.84 4.99 9.09
CA ARG A 145 -1.04 3.91 9.69
C ARG A 145 -1.40 2.62 8.97
N THR A 146 -0.41 1.95 8.42
CA THR A 146 -0.60 0.66 7.74
C THR A 146 0.10 -0.44 8.53
N SER A 147 -0.58 -1.58 8.65
CA SER A 147 -0.02 -2.81 9.21
C SER A 147 -0.04 -3.94 8.19
N GLY A 148 1.02 -4.75 8.20
CA GLY A 148 1.15 -5.98 7.44
C GLY A 148 1.12 -7.19 8.36
N ARG A 149 0.34 -8.21 7.99
CA ARG A 149 0.18 -9.45 8.77
C ARG A 149 0.34 -10.67 7.88
N LYS A 150 0.81 -11.78 8.46
CA LYS A 150 0.75 -13.09 7.82
C LYS A 150 -0.67 -13.67 7.87
N ALA A 151 -0.86 -14.80 7.17
CA ALA A 151 -2.14 -15.51 7.12
C ALA A 151 -2.64 -16.00 8.49
N ASP A 152 -1.75 -16.26 9.43
CA ASP A 152 -2.06 -16.65 10.82
C ASP A 152 -2.37 -15.46 11.74
N GLY A 153 -2.30 -14.22 11.21
CA GLY A 153 -2.54 -12.98 11.95
C GLY A 153 -1.29 -12.36 12.58
N GLU A 154 -0.11 -13.03 12.49
CA GLU A 154 1.14 -12.48 13.04
C GLU A 154 1.50 -11.15 12.35
N MET A 155 1.68 -10.09 13.13
CA MET A 155 2.08 -8.78 12.63
C MET A 155 3.57 -8.78 12.28
N VAL A 156 3.90 -8.43 11.03
CA VAL A 156 5.27 -8.42 10.51
C VAL A 156 5.80 -7.03 10.24
N LEU A 157 4.92 -6.06 10.00
CA LEU A 157 5.28 -4.70 9.62
C LEU A 157 4.23 -3.71 10.09
N THR A 158 4.69 -2.54 10.56
CA THR A 158 3.86 -1.33 10.67
C THR A 158 4.62 -0.13 10.14
N PHE A 159 3.90 0.84 9.59
CA PHE A 159 4.46 2.15 9.22
C PHE A 159 3.37 3.23 9.21
N GLU A 160 3.78 4.47 9.31
CA GLU A 160 2.94 5.64 9.05
C GLU A 160 3.36 6.27 7.73
N ARG A 161 2.38 6.82 7.00
CA ARG A 161 2.64 7.47 5.72
C ARG A 161 1.73 8.68 5.57
N SER A 162 2.30 9.75 5.02
CA SER A 162 1.54 10.95 4.63
C SER A 162 1.65 11.16 3.13
N PHE A 163 0.53 11.51 2.49
CA PHE A 163 0.47 11.71 1.05
C PHE A 163 -0.47 12.86 0.69
N LEU A 164 -0.18 13.49 -0.45
CA LEU A 164 -0.97 14.57 -1.02
C LEU A 164 -2.00 13.98 -1.97
N VAL A 165 -3.28 14.32 -1.81
CA VAL A 165 -4.36 13.89 -2.69
C VAL A 165 -5.16 15.08 -3.20
N PRO A 166 -5.76 15.02 -4.41
CA PRO A 166 -6.64 16.07 -4.88
C PRO A 166 -7.95 16.07 -4.06
N THR A 167 -8.58 17.24 -3.95
CA THR A 167 -9.99 17.32 -3.60
C THR A 167 -10.84 16.91 -4.81
N SER A 168 -12.10 16.57 -4.60
CA SER A 168 -13.04 16.24 -5.68
C SER A 168 -13.19 17.37 -6.70
N ALA A 169 -13.02 18.65 -6.27
CA ALA A 169 -13.05 19.81 -7.15
C ALA A 169 -11.78 19.97 -8.01
N ASN A 170 -10.66 19.32 -7.64
CA ASN A 170 -9.36 19.37 -8.32
C ASN A 170 -8.92 17.99 -8.82
N ASP A 171 -9.87 17.12 -9.13
CA ASP A 171 -9.59 15.75 -9.58
C ASP A 171 -8.91 15.72 -10.94
N ILE A 172 -7.59 15.63 -10.91
CA ILE A 172 -6.74 15.54 -12.11
C ILE A 172 -6.93 14.21 -12.86
N HIS A 173 -7.36 13.15 -12.18
CA HIS A 173 -7.62 11.87 -12.83
C HIS A 173 -8.82 11.98 -13.75
N THR A 174 -9.90 12.62 -13.30
CA THR A 174 -11.04 12.95 -14.16
C THR A 174 -10.63 13.86 -15.32
N ALA A 175 -9.85 14.92 -15.07
CA ALA A 175 -9.35 15.83 -16.12
C ALA A 175 -8.46 15.13 -17.13
N ALA A 176 -7.66 14.16 -16.72
CA ALA A 176 -6.79 13.34 -17.57
C ALA A 176 -7.53 12.17 -18.27
N GLY A 177 -8.81 12.00 -18.00
CA GLY A 177 -9.61 10.93 -18.59
C GLY A 177 -9.44 9.56 -17.93
N TYR A 178 -8.94 9.51 -16.70
CA TYR A 178 -8.81 8.28 -15.90
C TYR A 178 -10.07 7.97 -15.12
#